data_f46a9785ca18916c2081ef254a89d838
#
_entry.id   f46a9785ca18916c2081ef254a89d838
#
_cell.length_a   1.000
_cell.length_b   1.000
_cell.length_c   1.000
_cell.angle_alpha   90.00
_cell.angle_beta   90.00
_cell.angle_gamma   90.00
#
_symmetry.space_group_name_H-M   'P 1'
#
loop_
_entity.id
_entity.type
_entity.pdbx_description
1 polymer ?
#
loop_
_entity_poly.entity_id
_entity_poly.type
_entity_poly.pdbx_seq_one_letter_code
_entity_poly.pdbx_strand_id
1 'polypeptide(L)'
;MNRLIAYIDGGARGNPGPAGFGVRIEQADGTLVEEFSEAIGHATNNVAEYRGLLAALEWAKARGQRELHVRSDSLLLVQQMLGNYKVKNAGLQPLYAKARLLVNDIGRVTFEHVGRANNAHADRLANAAMDQTQK
;
A
#
# COMPACT_ATOMS: atom_id res chain seq x y z
N MET A 1 18.92 3.30 -14.34
CA MET A 1 18.38 2.77 -13.07
C MET A 1 16.98 2.25 -13.32
N ASN A 2 16.70 1.07 -12.79
CA ASN A 2 15.40 0.45 -12.99
C ASN A 2 14.40 1.01 -11.99
N ARG A 3 13.26 1.46 -12.51
CA ARG A 3 12.14 1.87 -11.68
C ARG A 3 11.53 0.63 -11.03
N LEU A 4 11.34 0.68 -9.72
CA LEU A 4 10.65 -0.38 -9.01
C LEU A 4 9.15 -0.11 -8.97
N ILE A 5 8.37 -1.18 -8.96
CA ILE A 5 6.93 -1.13 -8.90
C ILE A 5 6.48 -1.81 -7.61
N ALA A 6 5.67 -1.12 -6.81
CA ALA A 6 5.10 -1.68 -5.59
C ALA A 6 3.61 -1.93 -5.81
N TYR A 7 3.20 -3.18 -5.74
CA TYR A 7 1.79 -3.57 -5.68
C TYR A 7 1.39 -3.63 -4.22
N ILE A 8 0.36 -2.91 -3.86
CA ILE A 8 -0.11 -2.85 -2.47
C ILE A 8 -1.58 -3.23 -2.38
N ASP A 9 -1.95 -3.87 -1.28
CA ASP A 9 -3.34 -4.17 -0.95
C ASP A 9 -3.50 -4.20 0.57
N GLY A 10 -4.71 -3.93 1.02
CA GLY A 10 -5.05 -4.01 2.44
C GLY A 10 -6.53 -4.27 2.59
N GLY A 11 -6.91 -4.87 3.68
CA GLY A 11 -8.30 -5.17 3.93
C GLY A 11 -8.57 -5.56 5.36
N ALA A 12 -9.85 -5.72 5.66
CA ALA A 12 -10.34 -6.14 6.97
C ALA A 12 -11.47 -7.14 6.79
N ARG A 13 -11.47 -8.17 7.63
CA ARG A 13 -12.56 -9.15 7.70
C ARG A 13 -13.68 -8.55 8.55
N GLY A 14 -14.79 -8.15 7.88
CA GLY A 14 -15.71 -7.19 8.50
C GLY A 14 -15.07 -5.80 8.46
N ASN A 15 -15.79 -4.75 8.39
CA ASN A 15 -15.20 -3.41 8.21
C ASN A 15 -15.76 -2.46 9.29
N PRO A 16 -15.12 -2.34 10.48
CA PRO A 16 -13.79 -2.84 10.83
C PRO A 16 -13.76 -4.31 11.26
N GLY A 17 -12.56 -4.87 11.33
CA GLY A 17 -12.33 -6.24 11.76
C GLY A 17 -10.85 -6.59 11.72
N PRO A 18 -10.52 -7.90 11.83
CA PRO A 18 -9.14 -8.36 11.66
C PRO A 18 -8.61 -7.90 10.32
N ALA A 19 -7.52 -7.14 10.34
CA ALA A 19 -7.01 -6.44 9.17
C ALA A 19 -5.55 -6.77 8.89
N GLY A 20 -5.13 -6.54 7.64
CA GLY A 20 -3.78 -6.78 7.22
C GLY A 20 -3.51 -6.17 5.86
N PHE A 21 -2.23 -6.10 5.49
CA PHE A 21 -1.82 -5.62 4.18
C PHE A 21 -0.77 -6.53 3.56
N GLY A 22 -0.62 -6.39 2.25
CA GLY A 22 0.41 -7.06 1.48
C GLY A 22 1.10 -6.11 0.54
N VAL A 23 2.39 -6.34 0.30
CA VAL A 23 3.22 -5.55 -0.60
C VAL A 23 4.05 -6.51 -1.44
N ARG A 24 4.05 -6.30 -2.74
CA ARG A 24 4.94 -7.01 -3.66
C ARG A 24 5.74 -5.97 -4.44
N ILE A 25 7.06 -6.05 -4.35
CA ILE A 25 7.97 -5.16 -5.07
C ILE A 25 8.54 -5.91 -6.26
N GLU A 26 8.46 -5.30 -7.45
CA GLU A 26 8.97 -5.88 -8.70
C GLU A 26 9.85 -4.90 -9.42
N GLN A 27 10.76 -5.44 -10.24
CA GLN A 27 11.40 -4.66 -11.27
C GLN A 27 10.41 -4.41 -12.41
N ALA A 28 10.73 -3.47 -13.29
CA ALA A 28 9.86 -3.13 -14.41
C ALA A 28 9.56 -4.31 -15.34
N ASP A 29 10.46 -5.30 -15.39
CA ASP A 29 10.28 -6.51 -16.20
C ASP A 29 9.46 -7.60 -15.50
N GLY A 30 8.97 -7.34 -14.29
CA GLY A 30 8.18 -8.29 -13.52
C GLY A 30 8.97 -9.18 -12.57
N THR A 31 10.29 -9.04 -12.55
CA THR A 31 11.14 -9.83 -11.64
C THR A 31 10.84 -9.44 -10.19
N LEU A 32 10.57 -10.45 -9.35
CA LEU A 32 10.30 -10.23 -7.94
C LEU A 32 11.55 -9.70 -7.22
N VAL A 33 11.38 -8.61 -6.47
CA VAL A 33 12.40 -8.07 -5.58
C VAL A 33 12.14 -8.52 -4.15
N GLU A 34 10.93 -8.28 -3.67
CA GLU A 34 10.55 -8.68 -2.31
C GLU A 34 9.04 -8.72 -2.16
N GLU A 35 8.56 -9.65 -1.33
CA GLU A 35 7.16 -9.69 -0.90
C GLU A 35 7.12 -9.67 0.62
N PHE A 36 6.16 -8.95 1.18
CA PHE A 36 5.93 -9.00 2.62
C PHE A 36 4.48 -8.65 2.94
N SER A 37 4.05 -9.03 4.11
CA SER A 37 2.70 -8.78 4.59
C SER A 37 2.72 -8.63 6.11
N GLU A 38 1.67 -8.01 6.65
CA GLU A 38 1.60 -7.79 8.09
C GLU A 38 0.14 -7.74 8.54
N ALA A 39 -0.14 -8.48 9.62
CA ALA A 39 -1.40 -8.36 10.34
C ALA A 39 -1.33 -7.13 11.22
N ILE A 40 -2.36 -6.28 11.19
CA ILE A 40 -2.35 -5.01 11.92
C ILE A 40 -3.41 -4.92 13.01
N GLY A 41 -4.01 -6.07 13.38
CA GLY A 41 -5.05 -6.09 14.40
C GLY A 41 -6.39 -5.66 13.83
N HIS A 42 -7.20 -4.97 14.64
CA HIS A 42 -8.55 -4.57 14.29
C HIS A 42 -8.51 -3.17 13.64
N ALA A 43 -8.95 -3.07 12.40
CA ALA A 43 -8.94 -1.81 11.65
C ALA A 43 -9.95 -1.85 10.52
N THR A 44 -10.12 -0.72 9.82
CA THR A 44 -10.95 -0.63 8.63
C THR A 44 -10.16 -1.00 7.38
N ASN A 45 -10.86 -1.29 6.29
CA ASN A 45 -10.26 -1.51 4.98
C ASN A 45 -9.34 -0.33 4.59
N ASN A 46 -9.82 0.88 4.72
CA ASN A 46 -9.06 2.07 4.29
C ASN A 46 -7.79 2.27 5.12
N VAL A 47 -7.82 1.99 6.41
CA VAL A 47 -6.63 2.04 7.26
C VAL A 47 -5.62 0.98 6.78
N ALA A 48 -6.07 -0.24 6.52
CA ALA A 48 -5.20 -1.30 6.04
C ALA A 48 -4.55 -0.94 4.70
N GLU A 49 -5.33 -0.34 3.78
CA GLU A 49 -4.80 0.13 2.50
C GLU A 49 -3.66 1.15 2.70
N TYR A 50 -3.87 2.15 3.54
CA TYR A 50 -2.84 3.16 3.84
C TYR A 50 -1.64 2.54 4.55
N ARG A 51 -1.84 1.56 5.43
CA ARG A 51 -0.74 0.89 6.12
C ARG A 51 0.14 0.13 5.12
N GLY A 52 -0.47 -0.48 4.10
CA GLY A 52 0.28 -1.11 3.00
C GLY A 52 1.09 -0.09 2.22
N LEU A 53 0.49 1.07 1.90
CA LEU A 53 1.21 2.15 1.23
C LEU A 53 2.40 2.62 2.05
N LEU A 54 2.21 2.89 3.35
CA LEU A 54 3.29 3.34 4.22
C LEU A 54 4.42 2.32 4.27
N ALA A 55 4.10 1.03 4.36
CA ALA A 55 5.10 -0.02 4.38
C ALA A 55 5.94 -0.05 3.10
N ALA A 56 5.30 0.12 1.94
CA ALA A 56 6.00 0.17 0.66
C ALA A 56 6.91 1.40 0.56
N LEU A 57 6.41 2.56 0.99
CA LEU A 57 7.19 3.80 0.96
C LEU A 57 8.37 3.75 1.93
N GLU A 58 8.17 3.22 3.13
CA GLU A 58 9.25 3.06 4.10
C GLU A 58 10.32 2.08 3.60
N TRP A 59 9.89 0.99 2.95
CA TRP A 59 10.81 0.04 2.33
C TRP A 59 11.70 0.73 1.29
N ALA A 60 11.09 1.53 0.42
CA ALA A 60 11.81 2.23 -0.65
C ALA A 60 12.79 3.26 -0.07
N LYS A 61 12.33 4.03 0.92
CA LYS A 61 13.17 5.04 1.57
C LYS A 61 14.38 4.40 2.26
N ALA A 62 14.16 3.29 2.97
CA ALA A 62 15.23 2.58 3.69
C ALA A 62 16.32 2.07 2.75
N ARG A 63 15.96 1.78 1.50
CA ARG A 63 16.90 1.30 0.49
C ARG A 63 17.48 2.41 -0.38
N GLY A 64 17.21 3.66 -0.06
CA GLY A 64 17.73 4.79 -0.80
C GLY A 64 17.15 4.95 -2.20
N GLN A 65 15.97 4.38 -2.46
CA GLN A 65 15.29 4.54 -3.73
C GLN A 65 14.82 5.98 -3.90
N ARG A 66 15.03 6.54 -5.08
CA ARG A 66 14.60 7.90 -5.41
C ARG A 66 13.37 7.93 -6.30
N GLU A 67 12.91 6.78 -6.71
CA GLU A 67 11.74 6.64 -7.57
C GLU A 67 11.00 5.35 -7.22
N LEU A 68 9.68 5.41 -7.16
CA LEU A 68 8.83 4.25 -6.94
C LEU A 68 7.50 4.46 -7.65
N HIS A 69 7.04 3.43 -8.34
CA HIS A 69 5.70 3.42 -8.95
C HIS A 69 4.79 2.53 -8.11
N VAL A 70 3.72 3.09 -7.57
CA VAL A 70 2.78 2.37 -6.69
C VAL A 70 1.52 2.02 -7.48
N ARG A 71 1.14 0.74 -7.43
CA ARG A 71 -0.10 0.24 -8.00
C ARG A 71 -1.01 -0.27 -6.89
N SER A 72 -2.26 0.16 -6.93
CA SER A 72 -3.27 -0.21 -5.93
C SER A 72 -4.63 -0.40 -6.61
N ASP A 73 -5.43 -1.31 -6.10
CA ASP A 73 -6.81 -1.46 -6.55
C ASP A 73 -7.78 -0.59 -5.74
N SER A 74 -7.28 0.21 -4.80
CA SER A 74 -8.09 1.19 -4.07
C SER A 74 -8.12 2.51 -4.83
N LEU A 75 -9.22 2.77 -5.54
CA LEU A 75 -9.39 4.03 -6.25
C LEU A 75 -9.32 5.21 -5.31
N LEU A 76 -9.93 5.09 -4.12
CA LEU A 76 -9.93 6.16 -3.12
C LEU A 76 -8.49 6.56 -2.74
N LEU A 77 -7.66 5.57 -2.39
CA LEU A 77 -6.27 5.84 -2.00
C LEU A 77 -5.49 6.52 -3.13
N VAL A 78 -5.60 5.99 -4.35
CA VAL A 78 -4.88 6.53 -5.50
C VAL A 78 -5.31 7.97 -5.76
N GLN A 79 -6.60 8.26 -5.75
CA GLN A 79 -7.11 9.60 -6.00
C GLN A 79 -6.73 10.57 -4.89
N GLN A 80 -6.70 10.12 -3.65
CA GLN A 80 -6.24 10.94 -2.53
C GLN A 80 -4.75 11.28 -2.67
N MET A 81 -3.92 10.30 -3.01
CA MET A 81 -2.48 10.53 -3.17
C MET A 81 -2.16 11.38 -4.39
N LEU A 82 -3.00 11.35 -5.44
CA LEU A 82 -2.87 12.24 -6.59
C LEU A 82 -3.39 13.66 -6.32
N GLY A 83 -4.05 13.86 -5.18
CA GLY A 83 -4.59 15.17 -4.80
C GLY A 83 -5.96 15.48 -5.39
N ASN A 84 -6.60 14.50 -6.03
CA ASN A 84 -7.92 14.70 -6.65
C ASN A 84 -9.07 14.56 -5.66
N TYR A 85 -8.89 13.78 -4.59
CA TYR A 85 -9.87 13.58 -3.53
C TYR A 85 -9.29 14.04 -2.20
N LYS A 86 -10.09 14.72 -1.38
CA LYS A 86 -9.67 15.12 -0.03
C LYS A 86 -9.73 13.95 0.93
N VAL A 87 -8.85 13.96 1.91
CA VAL A 87 -8.87 12.99 3.02
C VAL A 87 -9.68 13.60 4.14
N LYS A 88 -10.96 13.26 4.21
CA LYS A 88 -11.90 13.81 5.19
C LYS A 88 -11.96 13.01 6.49
N ASN A 89 -11.67 11.71 6.40
CA ASN A 89 -11.76 10.81 7.54
C ASN A 89 -10.61 11.09 8.52
N ALA A 90 -10.96 11.41 9.76
CA ALA A 90 -9.97 11.75 10.80
C ALA A 90 -8.99 10.60 11.06
N GLY A 91 -9.44 9.35 10.93
CA GLY A 91 -8.57 8.17 11.11
C GLY A 91 -7.54 7.99 10.02
N LEU A 92 -7.80 8.53 8.82
CA LEU A 92 -6.87 8.44 7.70
C LEU A 92 -5.93 9.63 7.59
N GLN A 93 -6.29 10.78 8.15
CA GLN A 93 -5.50 12.00 8.00
C GLN A 93 -4.05 11.86 8.47
N PRO A 94 -3.76 11.26 9.64
CA PRO A 94 -2.36 11.06 10.06
C PRO A 94 -1.59 10.13 9.13
N LEU A 95 -2.24 9.09 8.60
CA LEU A 95 -1.62 8.14 7.68
C LEU A 95 -1.30 8.81 6.35
N TYR A 96 -2.24 9.60 5.84
CA TYR A 96 -2.06 10.38 4.63
C TYR A 96 -0.90 11.37 4.78
N ALA A 97 -0.86 12.10 5.91
CA ALA A 97 0.21 13.07 6.18
C ALA A 97 1.57 12.39 6.18
N LYS A 98 1.68 11.23 6.84
CA LYS A 98 2.92 10.45 6.87
C LYS A 98 3.31 9.98 5.47
N ALA A 99 2.34 9.52 4.68
CA ALA A 99 2.60 9.11 3.30
C ALA A 99 3.14 10.26 2.46
N ARG A 100 2.57 11.47 2.61
CA ARG A 100 3.05 12.65 1.89
C ARG A 100 4.51 12.97 2.25
N LEU A 101 4.87 12.88 3.52
CA LEU A 101 6.25 13.09 3.95
C LEU A 101 7.20 12.07 3.33
N LEU A 102 6.82 10.80 3.32
CA LEU A 102 7.65 9.74 2.73
C LEU A 102 7.80 9.95 1.21
N VAL A 103 6.74 10.35 0.53
CA VAL A 103 6.80 10.66 -0.91
C VAL A 103 7.82 11.77 -1.16
N ASN A 104 7.80 12.83 -0.36
CA ASN A 104 8.77 13.92 -0.48
C ASN A 104 10.19 13.44 -0.21
N ASP A 105 10.37 12.57 0.78
CA ASP A 105 11.70 12.04 1.14
C ASP A 105 12.27 11.16 0.02
N ILE A 106 11.44 10.36 -0.62
CA ILE A 106 11.87 9.51 -1.74
C ILE A 106 12.18 10.38 -2.97
N GLY A 107 11.29 11.29 -3.29
CA GLY A 107 11.43 12.23 -4.39
C GLY A 107 10.42 12.03 -5.51
N ARG A 108 10.49 10.93 -6.23
CA ARG A 108 9.59 10.69 -7.35
C ARG A 108 8.76 9.43 -7.12
N VAL A 109 7.54 9.62 -6.65
CA VAL A 109 6.59 8.52 -6.45
C VAL A 109 5.37 8.78 -7.33
N THR A 110 5.01 7.79 -8.12
CA THR A 110 3.84 7.85 -9.00
C THR A 110 2.83 6.82 -8.54
N PHE A 111 1.56 7.05 -8.85
CA PHE A 111 0.45 6.21 -8.42
C PHE A 111 -0.41 5.81 -9.60
N GLU A 112 -0.83 4.56 -9.60
CA GLU A 112 -1.69 4.02 -10.66
C GLU A 112 -2.76 3.14 -10.04
N HIS A 113 -4.02 3.37 -10.42
CA HIS A 113 -5.13 2.48 -10.07
C HIS A 113 -5.12 1.30 -11.04
N VAL A 114 -5.16 0.08 -10.50
CA VAL A 114 -5.27 -1.14 -11.29
C VAL A 114 -6.51 -1.91 -10.86
N GLY A 115 -7.03 -2.75 -11.75
CA GLY A 115 -8.13 -3.63 -11.41
C GLY A 115 -7.67 -4.72 -10.44
N ARG A 116 -8.61 -5.27 -9.67
CA ARG A 116 -8.31 -6.31 -8.68
C ARG A 116 -7.58 -7.51 -9.29
N ALA A 117 -7.95 -7.91 -10.51
CA ALA A 117 -7.31 -9.04 -11.20
C ALA A 117 -5.83 -8.78 -11.46
N ASN A 118 -5.42 -7.52 -11.59
CA ASN A 118 -4.04 -7.14 -11.83
C ASN A 118 -3.28 -6.84 -10.54
N ASN A 119 -3.88 -7.14 -9.39
CA ASN A 119 -3.28 -6.94 -8.05
C ASN A 119 -3.30 -8.24 -7.24
N ALA A 120 -3.31 -9.38 -7.90
CA ALA A 120 -3.54 -10.69 -7.27
C ALA A 120 -2.49 -11.06 -6.23
N HIS A 121 -1.22 -10.73 -6.48
CA HIS A 121 -0.15 -11.05 -5.53
C HIS A 121 -0.31 -10.30 -4.21
N ALA A 122 -0.57 -9.00 -4.28
CA ALA A 122 -0.76 -8.19 -3.08
C ALA A 122 -2.04 -8.60 -2.34
N ASP A 123 -3.10 -8.92 -3.09
CA ASP A 123 -4.36 -9.42 -2.52
C ASP A 123 -4.13 -10.71 -1.73
N ARG A 124 -3.40 -11.66 -2.30
CA ARG A 124 -3.06 -12.92 -1.63
C ARG A 124 -2.29 -12.67 -0.33
N LEU A 125 -1.33 -11.75 -0.37
CA LEU A 125 -0.52 -11.40 0.80
C LEU A 125 -1.38 -10.74 1.88
N ALA A 126 -2.27 -9.83 1.50
CA ALA A 126 -3.18 -9.16 2.43
C ALA A 126 -4.12 -10.16 3.09
N ASN A 127 -4.67 -11.11 2.32
CA ASN A 127 -5.55 -12.15 2.85
C ASN A 127 -4.82 -13.05 3.85
N ALA A 128 -3.59 -13.45 3.54
CA ALA A 128 -2.78 -14.24 4.47
C ALA A 128 -2.56 -13.51 5.79
N ALA A 129 -2.32 -12.20 5.73
CA ALA A 129 -2.13 -11.37 6.93
C ALA A 129 -3.42 -11.28 7.74
N MET A 130 -4.57 -11.09 7.09
CA MET A 130 -5.87 -11.03 7.77
C MET A 130 -6.18 -12.37 8.47
N ASP A 131 -5.84 -13.49 7.84
CA ASP A 131 -6.04 -14.82 8.42
C ASP A 131 -5.22 -15.01 9.69
N GLN A 132 -4.01 -14.44 9.75
CA GLN A 132 -3.18 -14.48 10.95
C GLN A 132 -3.85 -13.75 12.13
N THR A 133 -4.47 -12.61 11.85
CA THR A 133 -5.16 -11.82 12.88
C THR A 133 -6.35 -12.57 13.47
N GLN A 134 -7.00 -13.45 12.69
CA GLN A 134 -8.17 -14.19 13.12
C GLN A 134 -7.86 -15.40 14.01
N LYS A 135 -6.62 -15.82 14.10
CA LYS A 135 -6.23 -16.97 14.90
C LYS A 135 -6.22 -16.71 16.42
#